data_3eac1c61c96b410b2686c911de4d6a3d
#
_entry.id   3eac1c61c96b410b2686c911de4d6a3d
#
_cell.length_a   1.000
_cell.length_b   1.000
_cell.length_c   1.000
_cell.angle_alpha   90.00
_cell.angle_beta   90.00
_cell.angle_gamma   90.00
#
_symmetry.space_group_name_H-M   'P 1'
#
loop_
_entity.id
_entity.type
_entity.pdbx_description
1 polymer ?
#
loop_
_entity_poly.entity_id
_entity_poly.type
_entity_poly.pdbx_seq_one_letter_code
_entity_poly.pdbx_strand_id
1 'polypeptide(L)'
;MAVLLLLFFLLACSVYGDSFIGVNIGTDITNMPSATETVALLKAQSIQHVRLYDADRAMLLALANTGIRVTVSVPNNLLLGIGQSNATAANWVAHNVVAHVPATNITAIAVGSEVLTALPNVAPVLVNALKFIQSALVAANLDQQIKVSTPHSSSIILNSFPPSQAFFNKTWDPVMVPLLKFLQSTGSYLMLNVYPYYNYMQSEGKIQLEYALFRPLPPNKEAVDANTMLHYTNVFDAVIDAAYFAMSYLNFTNIPVVVTESGWPSKGDSSESDATIDNANTYNSNLIRHVLNNSGTPKHPRIPVSTYIYELYNEDLRPGPVSEKNWGLFYANGAPVYTLHLTGAALDWACGPGKVDCSPLRQGQECYEPNNVVAHATYAFNAYYQQMAKSPGTCDFKGVAFVTTTNPSYGSCVFPGSGGKNGTSINGTSLAPSNTSTASGSLSQHYYNGGSLISSVILGALLLSAVL
;
A
#
# COMPACT_ATOMS: atom_id res chain seq x y z
N MET A 1 -10.11 43.78 15.24
CA MET A 1 -11.03 42.67 14.92
C MET A 1 -10.66 41.92 13.65
N ALA A 2 -10.04 42.49 12.63
CA ALA A 2 -9.68 41.81 11.38
C ALA A 2 -8.50 40.81 11.50
N VAL A 3 -7.56 41.01 12.43
CA VAL A 3 -6.40 40.13 12.62
C VAL A 3 -6.74 38.83 13.36
N LEU A 4 -7.79 38.83 14.19
CA LEU A 4 -8.24 37.60 14.89
C LEU A 4 -9.01 36.63 13.98
N LEU A 5 -9.63 37.14 12.92
CA LEU A 5 -10.34 36.31 11.93
C LEU A 5 -9.39 35.57 10.96
N LEU A 6 -8.19 36.12 10.69
CA LEU A 6 -7.18 35.46 9.85
C LEU A 6 -6.49 34.29 10.55
N LEU A 7 -6.36 34.32 11.87
CA LEU A 7 -5.75 33.22 12.66
C LEU A 7 -6.67 32.01 12.80
N PHE A 8 -8.02 32.20 12.71
CA PHE A 8 -8.97 31.10 12.76
C PHE A 8 -9.09 30.33 11.42
N PHE A 9 -8.76 30.97 10.28
CA PHE A 9 -8.79 30.32 8.97
C PHE A 9 -7.54 29.48 8.66
N LEU A 10 -6.42 29.71 9.38
CA LEU A 10 -5.18 28.94 9.21
C LEU A 10 -5.12 27.66 10.04
N LEU A 11 -6.09 27.43 10.95
CA LEU A 11 -6.16 26.23 11.80
C LEU A 11 -7.11 25.15 11.25
N ALA A 12 -7.74 25.38 10.10
CA ALA A 12 -8.65 24.42 9.47
C ALA A 12 -8.00 23.62 8.33
N CYS A 13 -6.69 23.72 8.13
CA CYS A 13 -5.98 22.93 7.11
C CYS A 13 -5.22 21.76 7.75
N SER A 14 -5.61 20.58 7.28
CA SER A 14 -4.97 19.27 7.42
C SER A 14 -5.20 18.52 8.75
N VAL A 15 -6.35 17.85 8.83
CA VAL A 15 -6.58 16.73 9.77
C VAL A 15 -6.28 15.36 9.11
N TYR A 16 -5.99 15.32 7.83
CA TYR A 16 -5.61 14.08 7.15
C TYR A 16 -4.09 14.07 7.01
N GLY A 17 -3.43 13.19 7.78
CA GLY A 17 -2.00 12.89 7.56
C GLY A 17 -1.79 12.30 6.15
N ASP A 18 -0.53 12.32 5.68
CA ASP A 18 -0.15 11.69 4.42
C ASP A 18 -0.58 10.22 4.40
N SER A 19 -1.03 9.74 3.23
CA SER A 19 -1.32 8.32 3.05
C SER A 19 -0.05 7.48 3.20
N PHE A 20 -0.22 6.26 3.62
CA PHE A 20 0.90 5.34 3.78
C PHE A 20 0.60 3.97 3.14
N ILE A 21 1.68 3.27 2.79
CA ILE A 21 1.68 1.84 2.55
C ILE A 21 2.29 1.16 3.77
N GLY A 22 1.56 0.20 4.33
CA GLY A 22 2.04 -0.71 5.35
C GLY A 22 2.09 -2.15 4.84
N VAL A 23 2.54 -3.08 5.69
CA VAL A 23 2.59 -4.50 5.38
C VAL A 23 2.05 -5.31 6.56
N ASN A 24 1.28 -6.35 6.26
CA ASN A 24 0.81 -7.31 7.26
C ASN A 24 1.91 -8.34 7.54
N ILE A 25 2.05 -8.73 8.80
CA ILE A 25 2.99 -9.78 9.20
C ILE A 25 2.18 -10.95 9.71
N GLY A 26 2.05 -11.99 8.86
CA GLY A 26 1.47 -13.28 9.22
C GLY A 26 2.51 -14.19 9.88
N THR A 27 2.06 -15.29 10.47
CA THR A 27 2.91 -16.21 11.24
C THR A 27 2.70 -17.69 10.91
N ASP A 28 1.87 -17.99 9.90
CA ASP A 28 1.57 -19.36 9.47
C ASP A 28 2.69 -19.94 8.57
N ILE A 29 3.91 -19.92 9.09
CA ILE A 29 5.14 -20.26 8.36
C ILE A 29 5.93 -21.32 9.12
N THR A 30 6.36 -22.39 8.44
CA THR A 30 7.18 -23.48 9.03
C THR A 30 8.50 -22.97 9.61
N ASN A 31 9.20 -22.09 8.89
CA ASN A 31 10.49 -21.53 9.28
C ASN A 31 10.37 -20.02 9.47
N MET A 32 9.51 -19.58 10.39
CA MET A 32 9.30 -18.16 10.68
C MET A 32 10.63 -17.49 11.09
N PRO A 33 11.04 -16.41 10.42
CA PRO A 33 12.17 -15.60 10.85
C PRO A 33 11.95 -15.06 12.26
N SER A 34 13.04 -14.89 13.01
CA SER A 34 12.96 -14.26 14.33
C SER A 34 12.43 -12.82 14.20
N ALA A 35 11.86 -12.30 15.28
CA ALA A 35 11.39 -10.91 15.32
C ALA A 35 12.50 -9.91 14.95
N THR A 36 13.74 -10.17 15.35
CA THR A 36 14.89 -9.31 15.01
C THR A 36 15.22 -9.34 13.51
N GLU A 37 15.19 -10.52 12.88
CA GLU A 37 15.42 -10.67 11.44
C GLU A 37 14.28 -10.01 10.64
N THR A 38 13.03 -10.21 11.08
CA THR A 38 11.87 -9.56 10.46
C THR A 38 12.01 -8.04 10.52
N VAL A 39 12.36 -7.47 11.68
CA VAL A 39 12.54 -6.02 11.82
C VAL A 39 13.73 -5.51 11.01
N ALA A 40 14.81 -6.30 10.90
CA ALA A 40 15.93 -5.96 10.01
C ALA A 40 15.49 -5.88 8.54
N LEU A 41 14.65 -6.83 8.09
CA LEU A 41 14.06 -6.81 6.74
C LEU A 41 13.16 -5.57 6.55
N LEU A 42 12.27 -5.28 7.51
CA LEU A 42 11.40 -4.09 7.45
C LEU A 42 12.22 -2.80 7.26
N LYS A 43 13.29 -2.65 8.03
CA LYS A 43 14.20 -1.50 7.92
C LYS A 43 14.92 -1.46 6.57
N ALA A 44 15.44 -2.60 6.12
CA ALA A 44 16.12 -2.70 4.83
C ALA A 44 15.20 -2.35 3.65
N GLN A 45 13.91 -2.66 3.78
CA GLN A 45 12.87 -2.34 2.79
C GLN A 45 12.19 -0.99 3.05
N SER A 46 12.63 -0.25 4.08
CA SER A 46 12.07 1.06 4.45
C SER A 46 10.57 1.02 4.76
N ILE A 47 10.07 -0.09 5.26
CA ILE A 47 8.68 -0.27 5.68
C ILE A 47 8.48 0.45 7.00
N GLN A 48 7.59 1.45 7.02
CA GLN A 48 7.35 2.30 8.17
C GLN A 48 6.04 2.00 8.89
N HIS A 49 5.17 1.15 8.33
CA HIS A 49 3.90 0.78 8.91
C HIS A 49 3.73 -0.74 8.83
N VAL A 50 3.41 -1.36 9.96
CA VAL A 50 3.13 -2.79 10.02
C VAL A 50 1.83 -3.07 10.76
N ARG A 51 1.14 -4.13 10.36
CA ARG A 51 0.02 -4.69 11.10
C ARG A 51 0.35 -6.11 11.53
N LEU A 52 0.19 -6.38 12.82
CA LEU A 52 0.31 -7.70 13.43
C LEU A 52 -1.09 -8.27 13.65
N TYR A 53 -1.25 -9.60 13.55
CA TYR A 53 -2.53 -10.28 13.83
C TYR A 53 -2.73 -10.60 15.31
N ASP A 54 -1.74 -10.27 16.12
CA ASP A 54 -1.73 -10.39 17.57
C ASP A 54 -0.97 -9.21 18.22
N ALA A 55 -0.47 -9.42 19.42
CA ALA A 55 0.44 -8.52 20.12
C ALA A 55 1.66 -9.30 20.62
N ASP A 56 2.32 -10.05 19.73
CA ASP A 56 3.48 -10.85 20.11
C ASP A 56 4.56 -10.00 20.78
N ARG A 57 4.92 -10.41 21.99
CA ARG A 57 5.86 -9.65 22.82
C ARG A 57 7.25 -9.54 22.19
N ALA A 58 7.73 -10.58 21.52
CA ALA A 58 9.05 -10.57 20.92
C ALA A 58 9.09 -9.60 19.74
N MET A 59 8.04 -9.57 18.92
CA MET A 59 7.90 -8.63 17.83
C MET A 59 7.78 -7.18 18.32
N LEU A 60 6.97 -6.92 19.36
CA LEU A 60 6.82 -5.58 19.93
C LEU A 60 8.14 -5.06 20.53
N LEU A 61 8.91 -5.93 21.19
CA LEU A 61 10.24 -5.55 21.70
C LEU A 61 11.25 -5.30 20.58
N ALA A 62 11.22 -6.09 19.50
CA ALA A 62 12.11 -5.88 18.35
C ALA A 62 11.79 -4.58 17.58
N LEU A 63 10.51 -4.18 17.56
CA LEU A 63 10.06 -2.91 16.95
C LEU A 63 10.32 -1.69 17.83
N ALA A 64 10.75 -1.85 19.10
CA ALA A 64 11.02 -0.75 20.00
C ALA A 64 12.13 0.18 19.46
N ASN A 65 11.91 1.49 19.54
CA ASN A 65 12.83 2.55 19.11
C ASN A 65 13.23 2.49 17.62
N THR A 66 12.43 1.82 16.79
CA THR A 66 12.63 1.77 15.33
C THR A 66 11.97 2.92 14.59
N GLY A 67 10.98 3.58 15.18
CA GLY A 67 10.11 4.55 14.54
C GLY A 67 8.98 3.91 13.69
N ILE A 68 9.03 2.60 13.43
CA ILE A 68 7.99 1.88 12.67
C ILE A 68 6.67 1.95 13.46
N ARG A 69 5.60 2.37 12.77
CA ARG A 69 4.25 2.45 13.32
C ARG A 69 3.59 1.09 13.29
N VAL A 70 2.97 0.71 14.40
CA VAL A 70 2.44 -0.63 14.60
C VAL A 70 0.94 -0.57 14.83
N THR A 71 0.19 -1.35 14.04
CA THR A 71 -1.18 -1.76 14.37
C THR A 71 -1.10 -3.14 15.00
N VAL A 72 -1.44 -3.25 16.29
CA VAL A 72 -1.57 -4.54 16.98
C VAL A 72 -3.00 -5.06 16.86
N SER A 73 -3.19 -6.37 17.02
CA SER A 73 -4.54 -6.92 16.95
C SER A 73 -4.90 -7.68 18.22
N VAL A 74 -6.18 -7.62 18.59
CA VAL A 74 -6.81 -8.58 19.51
C VAL A 74 -7.20 -9.80 18.67
N PRO A 75 -6.59 -10.97 18.86
CA PRO A 75 -6.93 -12.14 18.08
C PRO A 75 -8.39 -12.57 18.27
N ASN A 76 -8.96 -13.21 17.25
CA ASN A 76 -10.35 -13.66 17.25
C ASN A 76 -10.72 -14.57 18.43
N ASN A 77 -9.81 -15.42 18.86
CA ASN A 77 -10.01 -16.34 20.01
C ASN A 77 -10.11 -15.62 21.37
N LEU A 78 -9.63 -14.38 21.49
CA LEU A 78 -9.73 -13.58 22.71
C LEU A 78 -10.97 -12.67 22.72
N LEU A 79 -11.63 -12.48 21.59
CA LEU A 79 -12.68 -11.49 21.40
C LEU A 79 -13.85 -11.68 22.36
N LEU A 80 -14.30 -12.93 22.55
CA LEU A 80 -15.42 -13.23 23.46
C LEU A 80 -15.12 -12.77 24.88
N GLY A 81 -13.94 -13.14 25.41
CA GLY A 81 -13.53 -12.77 26.77
C GLY A 81 -13.39 -11.26 26.96
N ILE A 82 -12.81 -10.57 25.96
CA ILE A 82 -12.65 -9.10 25.98
C ILE A 82 -14.02 -8.41 25.88
N GLY A 83 -14.91 -8.88 25.01
CA GLY A 83 -16.23 -8.28 24.82
C GLY A 83 -17.22 -8.52 25.96
N GLN A 84 -16.93 -9.48 26.83
CA GLN A 84 -17.74 -9.79 28.01
C GLN A 84 -17.22 -9.14 29.30
N SER A 85 -15.97 -8.70 29.37
CA SER A 85 -15.35 -8.22 30.61
C SER A 85 -14.45 -6.99 30.35
N ASN A 86 -14.86 -5.86 30.94
CA ASN A 86 -14.03 -4.65 30.92
C ASN A 86 -12.67 -4.88 31.64
N ALA A 87 -12.63 -5.68 32.70
CA ALA A 87 -11.39 -6.01 33.40
C ALA A 87 -10.43 -6.81 32.50
N THR A 88 -10.96 -7.76 31.71
CA THR A 88 -10.18 -8.55 30.76
C THR A 88 -9.60 -7.63 29.67
N ALA A 89 -10.40 -6.70 29.13
CA ALA A 89 -9.95 -5.72 28.16
C ALA A 89 -8.86 -4.80 28.75
N ALA A 90 -9.06 -4.30 29.97
CA ALA A 90 -8.08 -3.46 30.67
C ALA A 90 -6.74 -4.20 30.89
N ASN A 91 -6.79 -5.45 31.32
CA ASN A 91 -5.60 -6.29 31.48
C ASN A 91 -4.89 -6.52 30.14
N TRP A 92 -5.64 -6.78 29.06
CA TRP A 92 -5.06 -6.95 27.73
C TRP A 92 -4.33 -5.69 27.28
N VAL A 93 -4.96 -4.51 27.41
CA VAL A 93 -4.34 -3.21 27.05
C VAL A 93 -3.10 -2.95 27.92
N ALA A 94 -3.16 -3.21 29.22
CA ALA A 94 -2.02 -3.00 30.13
C ALA A 94 -0.79 -3.82 29.69
N HIS A 95 -0.98 -5.11 29.38
CA HIS A 95 0.12 -6.01 29.05
C HIS A 95 0.64 -5.88 27.62
N ASN A 96 -0.24 -5.60 26.65
CA ASN A 96 0.09 -5.64 25.23
C ASN A 96 0.29 -4.26 24.58
N VAL A 97 -0.13 -3.21 25.27
CA VAL A 97 -0.01 -1.83 24.74
C VAL A 97 0.78 -0.95 25.72
N VAL A 98 0.26 -0.73 26.93
CA VAL A 98 0.87 0.20 27.91
C VAL A 98 2.30 -0.20 28.26
N ALA A 99 2.56 -1.51 28.40
CA ALA A 99 3.90 -2.03 28.71
C ALA A 99 4.94 -1.80 27.61
N HIS A 100 4.53 -1.41 26.41
CA HIS A 100 5.40 -1.27 25.24
C HIS A 100 5.56 0.20 24.77
N VAL A 101 4.56 1.06 25.04
CA VAL A 101 4.68 2.48 24.68
C VAL A 101 5.49 3.25 25.73
N PRO A 102 6.25 4.30 25.34
CA PRO A 102 6.38 4.86 23.99
C PRO A 102 7.47 4.19 23.14
N ALA A 103 8.20 3.18 23.66
CA ALA A 103 9.33 2.57 22.96
C ALA A 103 8.89 1.94 21.62
N THR A 104 7.76 1.25 21.60
CA THR A 104 7.12 0.76 20.38
C THR A 104 6.02 1.73 19.98
N ASN A 105 6.07 2.21 18.74
CA ASN A 105 5.15 3.20 18.21
C ASN A 105 3.81 2.54 17.80
N ILE A 106 3.02 2.12 18.80
CA ILE A 106 1.68 1.55 18.58
C ILE A 106 0.71 2.68 18.25
N THR A 107 0.09 2.65 17.08
CA THR A 107 -0.80 3.71 16.58
C THR A 107 -2.25 3.27 16.44
N ALA A 108 -2.50 1.96 16.41
CA ALA A 108 -3.86 1.42 16.32
C ALA A 108 -3.98 0.04 16.96
N ILE A 109 -5.22 -0.30 17.35
CA ILE A 109 -5.63 -1.63 17.78
C ILE A 109 -6.75 -2.10 16.85
N ALA A 110 -6.51 -3.21 16.15
CA ALA A 110 -7.51 -3.94 15.38
C ALA A 110 -8.17 -4.99 16.30
N VAL A 111 -9.46 -4.87 16.58
CA VAL A 111 -10.18 -5.76 17.49
C VAL A 111 -10.86 -6.86 16.70
N GLY A 112 -10.31 -8.07 16.75
CA GLY A 112 -10.70 -9.18 15.88
C GLY A 112 -10.25 -8.96 14.43
N SER A 113 -10.58 -9.89 13.55
CA SER A 113 -10.38 -9.83 12.12
C SER A 113 -11.56 -10.52 11.43
N GLU A 114 -12.24 -9.79 10.53
CA GLU A 114 -13.39 -10.25 9.74
C GLU A 114 -14.52 -10.95 10.57
N VAL A 115 -14.77 -10.46 11.79
CA VAL A 115 -15.64 -11.11 12.76
C VAL A 115 -17.04 -11.39 12.21
N LEU A 116 -17.61 -10.49 11.41
CA LEU A 116 -18.96 -10.65 10.87
C LEU A 116 -19.07 -11.80 9.86
N THR A 117 -17.97 -12.15 9.21
CA THR A 117 -17.93 -13.22 8.19
C THR A 117 -17.30 -14.50 8.74
N ALA A 118 -16.21 -14.38 9.51
CA ALA A 118 -15.46 -15.54 10.01
C ALA A 118 -16.07 -16.12 11.32
N LEU A 119 -16.64 -15.27 12.19
CA LEU A 119 -17.14 -15.64 13.52
C LEU A 119 -18.51 -15.00 13.83
N PRO A 120 -19.52 -15.21 13.01
CA PRO A 120 -20.81 -14.52 13.13
C PRO A 120 -21.50 -14.71 14.50
N ASN A 121 -21.26 -15.80 15.16
CA ASN A 121 -21.78 -16.09 16.51
C ASN A 121 -21.14 -15.24 17.61
N VAL A 122 -19.96 -14.65 17.39
CA VAL A 122 -19.27 -13.77 18.33
C VAL A 122 -19.52 -12.28 18.00
N ALA A 123 -20.06 -11.98 16.83
CA ALA A 123 -20.34 -10.61 16.39
C ALA A 123 -21.12 -9.75 17.41
N PRO A 124 -22.08 -10.27 18.20
CA PRO A 124 -22.82 -9.46 19.18
C PRO A 124 -21.96 -8.81 20.27
N VAL A 125 -20.79 -9.36 20.60
CA VAL A 125 -19.89 -8.79 21.62
C VAL A 125 -18.83 -7.83 21.03
N LEU A 126 -18.71 -7.75 19.72
CA LEU A 126 -17.67 -6.96 19.03
C LEU A 126 -17.66 -5.49 19.44
N VAL A 127 -18.82 -4.84 19.43
CA VAL A 127 -18.93 -3.41 19.80
C VAL A 127 -18.58 -3.18 21.27
N ASN A 128 -18.93 -4.11 22.15
CA ASN A 128 -18.53 -4.02 23.55
C ASN A 128 -17.02 -4.18 23.71
N ALA A 129 -16.41 -5.11 22.97
CA ALA A 129 -14.94 -5.27 22.96
C ALA A 129 -14.23 -3.97 22.56
N LEU A 130 -14.68 -3.33 21.48
CA LEU A 130 -14.15 -2.01 21.04
C LEU A 130 -14.27 -0.96 22.15
N LYS A 131 -15.45 -0.85 22.78
CA LYS A 131 -15.70 0.11 23.86
C LYS A 131 -14.85 -0.15 25.10
N PHE A 132 -14.64 -1.41 25.48
CA PHE A 132 -13.82 -1.75 26.64
C PHE A 132 -12.34 -1.49 26.39
N ILE A 133 -11.83 -1.82 25.20
CA ILE A 133 -10.46 -1.46 24.78
C ILE A 133 -10.29 0.07 24.78
N GLN A 134 -11.24 0.81 24.19
CA GLN A 134 -11.21 2.28 24.20
C GLN A 134 -11.20 2.85 25.62
N SER A 135 -12.04 2.32 26.50
CA SER A 135 -12.09 2.75 27.90
C SER A 135 -10.76 2.52 28.63
N ALA A 136 -10.09 1.41 28.33
CA ALA A 136 -8.76 1.12 28.88
C ALA A 136 -7.68 2.08 28.36
N LEU A 137 -7.74 2.47 27.07
CA LEU A 137 -6.85 3.47 26.50
C LEU A 137 -7.09 4.87 27.10
N VAL A 138 -8.36 5.25 27.33
CA VAL A 138 -8.72 6.51 28.03
C VAL A 138 -8.11 6.53 29.41
N ALA A 139 -8.27 5.43 30.18
CA ALA A 139 -7.69 5.31 31.53
C ALA A 139 -6.15 5.41 31.53
N ALA A 140 -5.50 5.03 30.43
CA ALA A 140 -4.05 5.14 30.23
C ALA A 140 -3.61 6.47 29.57
N ASN A 141 -4.51 7.39 29.23
CA ASN A 141 -4.27 8.61 28.47
C ASN A 141 -3.65 8.35 27.08
N LEU A 142 -4.03 7.28 26.42
CA LEU A 142 -3.52 6.85 25.11
C LEU A 142 -4.55 6.95 23.97
N ASP A 143 -5.81 7.26 24.30
CA ASP A 143 -6.95 7.27 23.36
C ASP A 143 -6.83 8.29 22.21
N GLN A 144 -6.07 9.35 22.41
CA GLN A 144 -5.79 10.34 21.35
C GLN A 144 -4.69 9.86 20.38
N GLN A 145 -3.79 9.00 20.85
CA GLN A 145 -2.64 8.52 20.10
C GLN A 145 -2.93 7.18 19.39
N ILE A 146 -3.75 6.31 20.01
CA ILE A 146 -4.01 4.95 19.54
C ILE A 146 -5.47 4.84 19.13
N LYS A 147 -5.72 4.58 17.85
CA LYS A 147 -7.07 4.39 17.30
C LYS A 147 -7.54 2.95 17.50
N VAL A 148 -8.84 2.78 17.74
CA VAL A 148 -9.46 1.46 17.90
C VAL A 148 -10.47 1.24 16.80
N SER A 149 -10.35 0.13 16.08
CA SER A 149 -11.28 -0.27 15.02
C SER A 149 -11.29 -1.79 14.86
N THR A 150 -11.98 -2.30 13.86
CA THR A 150 -12.07 -3.72 13.55
C THR A 150 -12.10 -3.94 12.05
N PRO A 151 -11.21 -4.81 11.51
CA PRO A 151 -11.19 -5.15 10.09
C PRO A 151 -12.42 -5.94 9.67
N HIS A 152 -13.00 -5.56 8.54
CA HIS A 152 -14.11 -6.25 7.91
C HIS A 152 -13.74 -6.73 6.52
N SER A 153 -14.23 -7.90 6.13
CA SER A 153 -14.27 -8.31 4.73
C SER A 153 -15.17 -7.36 3.93
N SER A 154 -14.76 -6.99 2.73
CA SER A 154 -15.61 -6.23 1.82
C SER A 154 -16.89 -7.00 1.41
N SER A 155 -16.95 -8.30 1.64
CA SER A 155 -18.13 -9.14 1.39
C SER A 155 -19.36 -8.79 2.23
N ILE A 156 -19.20 -8.00 3.31
CA ILE A 156 -20.34 -7.45 4.07
C ILE A 156 -21.12 -6.38 3.32
N ILE A 157 -20.56 -5.87 2.21
CA ILE A 157 -21.17 -4.85 1.35
C ILE A 157 -21.88 -5.55 0.21
N LEU A 158 -23.18 -5.36 0.11
CA LEU A 158 -24.01 -5.89 -0.95
C LEU A 158 -24.21 -4.84 -2.04
N ASN A 159 -24.49 -5.29 -3.27
CA ASN A 159 -24.64 -4.44 -4.45
C ASN A 159 -23.48 -3.45 -4.62
N SER A 160 -22.25 -3.95 -4.50
CA SER A 160 -21.03 -3.13 -4.53
C SER A 160 -20.76 -2.45 -5.88
N PHE A 161 -21.50 -2.79 -6.92
CA PHE A 161 -21.44 -2.11 -8.21
C PHE A 161 -22.85 -2.00 -8.87
N PRO A 162 -23.26 -0.77 -9.32
CA PRO A 162 -22.54 0.50 -9.17
C PRO A 162 -22.41 0.90 -7.69
N PRO A 163 -21.29 1.51 -7.28
CA PRO A 163 -21.00 1.82 -5.86
C PRO A 163 -22.10 2.60 -5.15
N SER A 164 -22.82 3.48 -5.85
CA SER A 164 -23.92 4.28 -5.27
C SER A 164 -25.13 3.46 -4.79
N GLN A 165 -25.24 2.21 -5.21
CA GLN A 165 -26.30 1.29 -4.76
C GLN A 165 -25.87 0.39 -3.59
N ALA A 166 -24.65 0.54 -3.11
CA ALA A 166 -24.10 -0.33 -2.08
C ALA A 166 -24.74 -0.06 -0.71
N PHE A 167 -24.91 -1.11 0.04
CA PHE A 167 -25.35 -1.08 1.43
C PHE A 167 -24.75 -2.25 2.20
N PHE A 168 -24.60 -2.10 3.52
CA PHE A 168 -24.18 -3.25 4.35
C PHE A 168 -25.28 -4.28 4.43
N ASN A 169 -24.90 -5.56 4.50
CA ASN A 169 -25.87 -6.64 4.71
C ASN A 169 -26.69 -6.35 5.98
N LYS A 170 -27.99 -6.14 5.82
CA LYS A 170 -28.92 -5.71 6.87
C LYS A 170 -28.96 -6.65 8.08
N THR A 171 -28.58 -7.92 7.92
CA THR A 171 -28.41 -8.85 9.03
C THR A 171 -27.43 -8.30 10.07
N TRP A 172 -26.47 -7.46 9.65
CA TRP A 172 -25.45 -6.85 10.51
C TRP A 172 -25.80 -5.47 11.05
N ASP A 173 -26.96 -4.88 10.70
CA ASP A 173 -27.38 -3.56 11.20
C ASP A 173 -27.29 -3.44 12.73
N PRO A 174 -27.66 -4.47 13.53
CA PRO A 174 -27.53 -4.43 14.99
C PRO A 174 -26.09 -4.27 15.49
N VAL A 175 -25.10 -4.62 14.66
CA VAL A 175 -23.66 -4.47 14.97
C VAL A 175 -23.10 -3.26 14.24
N MET A 176 -23.38 -3.09 12.95
CA MET A 176 -22.81 -2.03 12.12
C MET A 176 -23.22 -0.64 12.57
N VAL A 177 -24.49 -0.40 12.91
CA VAL A 177 -24.94 0.93 13.35
C VAL A 177 -24.23 1.36 14.64
N PRO A 178 -24.19 0.56 15.72
CA PRO A 178 -23.42 0.91 16.92
C PRO A 178 -21.92 1.01 16.68
N LEU A 179 -21.34 0.20 15.76
CA LEU A 179 -19.95 0.27 15.37
C LEU A 179 -19.63 1.62 14.71
N LEU A 180 -20.40 2.02 13.70
CA LEU A 180 -20.17 3.30 13.01
C LEU A 180 -20.35 4.50 13.95
N LYS A 181 -21.31 4.43 14.90
CA LYS A 181 -21.43 5.43 15.98
C LYS A 181 -20.17 5.49 16.84
N PHE A 182 -19.61 4.34 17.20
CA PHE A 182 -18.37 4.25 17.97
C PHE A 182 -17.21 4.89 17.18
N LEU A 183 -16.98 4.50 15.91
CA LEU A 183 -15.91 5.04 15.08
C LEU A 183 -16.03 6.57 14.92
N GLN A 184 -17.24 7.07 14.68
CA GLN A 184 -17.49 8.51 14.57
C GLN A 184 -17.19 9.25 15.88
N SER A 185 -17.64 8.69 17.02
CA SER A 185 -17.48 9.34 18.32
C SER A 185 -16.03 9.35 18.84
N THR A 186 -15.21 8.39 18.40
CA THR A 186 -13.79 8.27 18.78
C THR A 186 -12.84 8.88 17.75
N GLY A 187 -13.38 9.42 16.63
CA GLY A 187 -12.56 9.90 15.53
C GLY A 187 -11.68 8.79 14.94
N SER A 188 -12.18 7.56 14.94
CA SER A 188 -11.53 6.41 14.34
C SER A 188 -11.99 6.22 12.89
N TYR A 189 -11.54 5.17 12.24
CA TYR A 189 -11.80 4.87 10.82
C TYR A 189 -12.38 3.46 10.66
N LEU A 190 -13.09 3.23 9.55
CA LEU A 190 -13.51 1.90 9.16
C LEU A 190 -12.30 1.14 8.60
N MET A 191 -11.99 -0.01 9.18
CA MET A 191 -11.00 -0.94 8.65
C MET A 191 -11.68 -1.91 7.68
N LEU A 192 -11.17 -1.99 6.45
CA LEU A 192 -11.74 -2.81 5.38
C LEU A 192 -10.66 -3.63 4.70
N ASN A 193 -10.90 -4.92 4.49
CA ASN A 193 -10.07 -5.77 3.66
C ASN A 193 -10.62 -5.75 2.24
N VAL A 194 -9.80 -5.35 1.28
CA VAL A 194 -10.20 -5.14 -0.12
C VAL A 194 -9.29 -5.94 -1.03
N TYR A 195 -9.84 -6.97 -1.66
CA TYR A 195 -9.11 -7.87 -2.53
C TYR A 195 -9.70 -7.90 -3.95
N PRO A 196 -9.25 -7.01 -4.85
CA PRO A 196 -9.64 -7.05 -6.27
C PRO A 196 -9.40 -8.41 -6.94
N TYR A 197 -8.44 -9.19 -6.45
CA TYR A 197 -8.22 -10.57 -6.89
C TYR A 197 -9.48 -11.43 -6.75
N TYR A 198 -10.11 -11.45 -5.57
CA TYR A 198 -11.34 -12.24 -5.38
C TYR A 198 -12.52 -11.67 -6.15
N ASN A 199 -12.64 -10.34 -6.23
CA ASN A 199 -13.68 -9.72 -7.08
C ASN A 199 -13.53 -10.15 -8.53
N TYR A 200 -12.30 -10.17 -9.06
CA TYR A 200 -11.98 -10.63 -10.40
C TYR A 200 -12.31 -12.12 -10.58
N MET A 201 -11.79 -12.98 -9.72
CA MET A 201 -11.98 -14.43 -9.81
C MET A 201 -13.47 -14.85 -9.73
N GLN A 202 -14.26 -14.17 -8.90
CA GLN A 202 -15.68 -14.45 -8.70
C GLN A 202 -16.58 -13.77 -9.73
N SER A 203 -16.04 -12.93 -10.59
CA SER A 203 -16.83 -12.14 -11.54
C SER A 203 -17.33 -12.93 -12.76
N GLU A 204 -16.89 -14.17 -12.94
CA GLU A 204 -17.22 -14.99 -14.12
C GLU A 204 -16.88 -14.27 -15.44
N GLY A 205 -15.76 -13.54 -15.46
CA GLY A 205 -15.29 -12.80 -16.64
C GLY A 205 -15.93 -11.43 -16.86
N LYS A 206 -16.78 -10.94 -15.93
CA LYS A 206 -17.37 -9.60 -16.02
C LYS A 206 -16.38 -8.49 -15.67
N ILE A 207 -15.44 -8.76 -14.77
CA ILE A 207 -14.35 -7.84 -14.43
C ILE A 207 -13.14 -8.19 -15.30
N GLN A 208 -12.62 -7.22 -16.05
CA GLN A 208 -11.41 -7.41 -16.85
C GLN A 208 -10.18 -7.41 -15.93
N LEU A 209 -9.17 -8.20 -16.27
CA LEU A 209 -7.94 -8.31 -15.49
C LEU A 209 -7.22 -6.96 -15.35
N GLU A 210 -7.18 -6.18 -16.42
CA GLU A 210 -6.59 -4.83 -16.42
C GLU A 210 -7.22 -3.93 -15.39
N TYR A 211 -8.56 -4.00 -15.24
CA TYR A 211 -9.31 -3.22 -14.27
C TYR A 211 -8.99 -3.63 -12.82
N ALA A 212 -8.81 -4.93 -12.58
CA ALA A 212 -8.40 -5.44 -11.27
C ALA A 212 -6.94 -5.09 -10.92
N LEU A 213 -6.06 -4.98 -11.93
CA LEU A 213 -4.63 -4.71 -11.77
C LEU A 213 -4.24 -3.21 -11.82
N PHE A 214 -5.19 -2.28 -11.78
CA PHE A 214 -4.95 -0.83 -11.96
C PHE A 214 -4.25 -0.50 -13.29
N ARG A 215 -4.38 -1.34 -14.31
CA ARG A 215 -3.84 -1.03 -15.64
C ARG A 215 -4.74 -0.01 -16.34
N PRO A 216 -4.16 0.88 -17.16
CA PRO A 216 -4.96 1.84 -17.92
C PRO A 216 -6.01 1.16 -18.79
N LEU A 217 -7.21 1.70 -18.77
CA LEU A 217 -8.31 1.27 -19.62
C LEU A 217 -8.60 2.33 -20.67
N PRO A 218 -9.00 1.94 -21.89
CA PRO A 218 -9.58 2.89 -22.84
C PRO A 218 -10.80 3.59 -22.19
N PRO A 219 -11.05 4.89 -22.47
CA PRO A 219 -12.15 5.63 -21.84
C PRO A 219 -13.54 4.97 -21.97
N ASN A 220 -13.78 4.24 -23.06
CA ASN A 220 -15.02 3.50 -23.30
C ASN A 220 -15.11 2.15 -22.54
N LYS A 221 -14.08 1.81 -21.76
CA LYS A 221 -14.03 0.61 -20.91
C LYS A 221 -14.00 0.93 -19.43
N GLU A 222 -13.97 2.19 -19.07
CA GLU A 222 -14.12 2.63 -17.68
C GLU A 222 -15.51 2.25 -17.17
N ALA A 223 -15.58 1.84 -15.90
CA ALA A 223 -16.83 1.58 -15.24
C ALA A 223 -17.46 2.89 -14.77
N VAL A 224 -18.69 3.16 -15.19
CA VAL A 224 -19.40 4.39 -14.84
C VAL A 224 -20.58 4.06 -13.92
N ASP A 225 -20.65 4.72 -12.79
CA ASP A 225 -21.83 4.69 -11.93
C ASP A 225 -22.90 5.62 -12.51
N ALA A 226 -23.92 5.04 -13.12
CA ALA A 226 -24.97 5.80 -13.83
C ALA A 226 -25.78 6.73 -12.93
N ASN A 227 -25.80 6.53 -11.62
CA ASN A 227 -26.54 7.38 -10.68
C ASN A 227 -25.78 8.63 -10.27
N THR A 228 -24.45 8.55 -10.25
CA THR A 228 -23.56 9.62 -9.76
C THR A 228 -22.66 10.18 -10.84
N MET A 229 -22.57 9.50 -11.98
CA MET A 229 -21.64 9.80 -13.08
C MET A 229 -20.16 9.73 -12.64
N LEU A 230 -19.85 9.03 -11.55
CA LEU A 230 -18.48 8.76 -11.14
C LEU A 230 -17.88 7.68 -12.03
N HIS A 231 -16.63 7.91 -12.45
CA HIS A 231 -15.86 7.02 -13.29
C HIS A 231 -14.85 6.23 -12.45
N TYR A 232 -14.83 4.94 -12.60
CA TYR A 232 -13.94 4.03 -11.89
C TYR A 232 -12.97 3.36 -12.87
N THR A 233 -11.69 3.58 -12.65
CA THR A 233 -10.61 3.02 -13.46
C THR A 233 -10.00 1.76 -12.87
N ASN A 234 -10.43 1.38 -11.66
CA ASN A 234 -9.96 0.18 -10.96
C ASN A 234 -11.01 -0.34 -9.96
N VAL A 235 -10.92 -1.64 -9.66
CA VAL A 235 -11.84 -2.32 -8.72
C VAL A 235 -11.65 -1.84 -7.29
N PHE A 236 -10.42 -1.52 -6.88
CA PHE A 236 -10.09 -1.11 -5.51
C PHE A 236 -10.88 0.13 -5.09
N ASP A 237 -10.85 1.19 -5.91
CA ASP A 237 -11.62 2.41 -5.64
C ASP A 237 -13.12 2.18 -5.64
N ALA A 238 -13.61 1.34 -6.56
CA ALA A 238 -15.04 1.03 -6.63
C ALA A 238 -15.53 0.34 -5.34
N VAL A 239 -14.77 -0.59 -4.78
CA VAL A 239 -15.10 -1.28 -3.52
C VAL A 239 -15.03 -0.33 -2.32
N ILE A 240 -14.04 0.57 -2.27
CA ILE A 240 -13.94 1.56 -1.20
C ILE A 240 -15.09 2.56 -1.25
N ASP A 241 -15.45 3.05 -2.45
CA ASP A 241 -16.60 3.93 -2.60
C ASP A 241 -17.91 3.23 -2.28
N ALA A 242 -18.05 1.94 -2.58
CA ALA A 242 -19.17 1.14 -2.12
C ALA A 242 -19.29 1.14 -0.58
N ALA A 243 -18.17 1.07 0.15
CA ALA A 243 -18.18 1.20 1.61
C ALA A 243 -18.62 2.60 2.06
N TYR A 244 -18.13 3.66 1.40
CA TYR A 244 -18.57 5.03 1.69
C TYR A 244 -20.05 5.26 1.40
N PHE A 245 -20.59 4.68 0.32
CA PHE A 245 -22.02 4.74 0.02
C PHE A 245 -22.84 3.92 1.04
N ALA A 246 -22.37 2.73 1.42
CA ALA A 246 -23.01 1.92 2.44
C ALA A 246 -23.06 2.62 3.81
N MET A 247 -21.98 3.30 4.22
CA MET A 247 -21.99 4.15 5.41
C MET A 247 -22.96 5.33 5.27
N SER A 248 -22.96 6.00 4.11
CA SER A 248 -23.88 7.11 3.82
C SER A 248 -25.35 6.68 3.86
N TYR A 249 -25.67 5.46 3.42
CA TYR A 249 -27.01 4.88 3.51
C TYR A 249 -27.50 4.77 4.97
N LEU A 250 -26.57 4.57 5.92
CA LEU A 250 -26.85 4.58 7.36
C LEU A 250 -26.65 5.96 8.01
N ASN A 251 -26.52 7.03 7.22
CA ASN A 251 -26.27 8.42 7.65
C ASN A 251 -24.92 8.68 8.33
N PHE A 252 -23.88 7.91 7.97
CA PHE A 252 -22.51 8.16 8.40
C PHE A 252 -21.66 8.61 7.19
N THR A 253 -21.28 9.88 7.14
CA THR A 253 -20.59 10.47 5.97
C THR A 253 -19.14 10.89 6.23
N ASN A 254 -18.73 10.93 7.51
CA ASN A 254 -17.43 11.50 7.93
C ASN A 254 -16.48 10.47 8.57
N ILE A 255 -16.68 9.18 8.32
CA ILE A 255 -15.80 8.12 8.80
C ILE A 255 -14.83 7.77 7.66
N PRO A 256 -13.52 8.00 7.83
CA PRO A 256 -12.55 7.59 6.81
C PRO A 256 -12.42 6.07 6.74
N VAL A 257 -11.92 5.58 5.61
CA VAL A 257 -11.61 4.16 5.40
C VAL A 257 -10.09 3.97 5.41
N VAL A 258 -9.62 2.94 6.10
CA VAL A 258 -8.25 2.41 5.99
C VAL A 258 -8.36 0.98 5.48
N VAL A 259 -7.65 0.67 4.40
CA VAL A 259 -7.58 -0.69 3.89
C VAL A 259 -6.54 -1.46 4.68
N THR A 260 -7.01 -2.44 5.46
CA THR A 260 -6.16 -3.21 6.36
C THR A 260 -5.56 -4.45 5.74
N GLU A 261 -6.07 -4.86 4.58
CA GLU A 261 -5.49 -5.91 3.76
C GLU A 261 -5.85 -5.68 2.29
N SER A 262 -4.85 -5.76 1.43
CA SER A 262 -5.00 -5.83 -0.02
C SER A 262 -3.76 -6.46 -0.64
N GLY A 263 -3.90 -7.14 -1.76
CA GLY A 263 -2.78 -7.81 -2.40
C GLY A 263 -3.23 -8.64 -3.61
N TRP A 264 -2.28 -9.41 -4.16
CA TRP A 264 -2.48 -10.34 -5.26
C TRP A 264 -1.55 -11.54 -5.11
N PRO A 265 -2.02 -12.80 -5.23
CA PRO A 265 -1.18 -13.96 -5.04
C PRO A 265 -0.22 -14.16 -6.21
N SER A 266 1.01 -14.54 -5.89
CA SER A 266 2.08 -14.78 -6.88
C SER A 266 2.06 -16.18 -7.50
N LYS A 267 1.22 -17.08 -6.96
CA LYS A 267 1.04 -18.45 -7.45
C LYS A 267 -0.33 -18.96 -7.02
N GLY A 268 -0.97 -19.73 -7.87
CA GLY A 268 -2.27 -20.36 -7.60
C GLY A 268 -2.36 -21.77 -8.16
N ASP A 269 -3.53 -22.38 -8.01
CA ASP A 269 -3.91 -23.64 -8.62
C ASP A 269 -4.21 -23.46 -10.13
N SER A 270 -4.45 -24.56 -10.84
CA SER A 270 -4.78 -24.51 -12.27
C SER A 270 -6.06 -23.73 -12.60
N SER A 271 -6.97 -23.59 -11.65
CA SER A 271 -8.17 -22.75 -11.74
C SER A 271 -7.90 -21.27 -11.45
N GLU A 272 -6.71 -20.94 -10.98
CA GLU A 272 -6.27 -19.60 -10.56
C GLU A 272 -5.17 -19.08 -11.49
N SER A 273 -5.41 -19.15 -12.82
CA SER A 273 -4.42 -18.87 -13.87
C SER A 273 -3.75 -17.49 -13.77
N ASP A 274 -4.44 -16.53 -13.17
CA ASP A 274 -3.98 -15.15 -13.03
C ASP A 274 -3.27 -14.87 -11.69
N ALA A 275 -3.18 -15.87 -10.80
CA ALA A 275 -2.30 -15.84 -9.64
C ALA A 275 -0.85 -16.11 -10.08
N THR A 276 -0.20 -15.08 -10.59
CA THR A 276 1.16 -15.14 -11.16
C THR A 276 2.06 -14.08 -10.54
N ILE A 277 3.37 -14.33 -10.57
CA ILE A 277 4.38 -13.37 -10.11
C ILE A 277 4.22 -12.02 -10.82
N ASP A 278 3.99 -12.02 -12.14
CA ASP A 278 3.85 -10.80 -12.93
C ASP A 278 2.61 -9.98 -12.54
N ASN A 279 1.48 -10.65 -12.31
CA ASN A 279 0.25 -9.98 -11.88
C ASN A 279 0.36 -9.49 -10.44
N ALA A 280 0.98 -10.26 -9.53
CA ALA A 280 1.23 -9.86 -8.16
C ALA A 280 2.15 -8.62 -8.08
N ASN A 281 3.23 -8.63 -8.85
CA ASN A 281 4.12 -7.47 -8.98
C ASN A 281 3.38 -6.26 -9.57
N THR A 282 2.62 -6.46 -10.65
CA THR A 282 1.83 -5.38 -11.29
C THR A 282 0.81 -4.79 -10.32
N TYR A 283 0.02 -5.64 -9.64
CA TYR A 283 -0.99 -5.19 -8.69
C TYR A 283 -0.37 -4.37 -7.57
N ASN A 284 0.60 -4.94 -6.85
CA ASN A 284 1.18 -4.28 -5.68
C ASN A 284 1.95 -3.01 -6.04
N SER A 285 2.68 -2.99 -7.17
CA SER A 285 3.35 -1.78 -7.66
C SER A 285 2.36 -0.67 -8.02
N ASN A 286 1.26 -1.01 -8.69
CA ASN A 286 0.23 -0.03 -9.05
C ASN A 286 -0.56 0.46 -7.83
N LEU A 287 -0.87 -0.43 -6.88
CA LEU A 287 -1.50 -0.08 -5.60
C LEU A 287 -0.64 0.92 -4.81
N ILE A 288 0.65 0.64 -4.67
CA ILE A 288 1.59 1.53 -3.99
C ILE A 288 1.59 2.91 -4.64
N ARG A 289 1.71 2.96 -5.97
CA ARG A 289 1.68 4.23 -6.72
C ARG A 289 0.36 4.97 -6.50
N HIS A 290 -0.77 4.27 -6.59
CA HIS A 290 -2.10 4.84 -6.41
C HIS A 290 -2.27 5.47 -5.03
N VAL A 291 -1.89 4.75 -3.97
CA VAL A 291 -1.98 5.24 -2.59
C VAL A 291 -1.03 6.40 -2.32
N LEU A 292 0.25 6.28 -2.73
CA LEU A 292 1.26 7.30 -2.42
C LEU A 292 1.13 8.58 -3.25
N ASN A 293 0.40 8.55 -4.37
CA ASN A 293 0.04 9.77 -5.10
C ASN A 293 -0.97 10.65 -4.37
N ASN A 294 -1.39 10.24 -3.16
CA ASN A 294 -2.39 10.95 -2.34
C ASN A 294 -3.71 11.23 -3.09
N SER A 295 -3.98 10.48 -4.16
CA SER A 295 -5.28 10.50 -4.81
C SER A 295 -6.24 9.63 -3.99
N GLY A 296 -7.38 10.21 -3.64
CA GLY A 296 -8.47 9.43 -3.04
C GLY A 296 -9.26 8.69 -4.11
N THR A 297 -10.43 8.19 -3.71
CA THR A 297 -11.38 7.54 -4.61
C THR A 297 -12.19 8.57 -5.42
N PRO A 298 -12.88 8.19 -6.50
CA PRO A 298 -13.74 9.09 -7.27
C PRO A 298 -14.77 9.84 -6.42
N LYS A 299 -15.35 9.22 -5.38
CA LYS A 299 -16.28 9.88 -4.45
C LYS A 299 -15.57 10.84 -3.49
N HIS A 300 -14.37 10.53 -3.07
CA HIS A 300 -13.59 11.30 -2.11
C HIS A 300 -12.16 11.60 -2.62
N PRO A 301 -12.01 12.37 -3.70
CA PRO A 301 -10.71 12.52 -4.41
C PRO A 301 -9.63 13.23 -3.61
N ARG A 302 -9.97 13.80 -2.46
CA ARG A 302 -9.03 14.49 -1.55
C ARG A 302 -8.79 13.76 -0.24
N ILE A 303 -9.36 12.56 -0.07
CA ILE A 303 -9.17 11.73 1.12
C ILE A 303 -8.34 10.53 0.70
N PRO A 304 -7.02 10.54 0.92
CA PRO A 304 -6.17 9.41 0.56
C PRO A 304 -6.50 8.18 1.41
N VAL A 305 -6.36 6.99 0.83
CA VAL A 305 -6.71 5.73 1.48
C VAL A 305 -5.43 4.97 1.84
N SER A 306 -5.02 5.08 3.10
CA SER A 306 -3.89 4.31 3.63
C SER A 306 -4.17 2.81 3.54
N THR A 307 -3.17 2.03 3.12
CA THR A 307 -3.36 0.62 2.79
C THR A 307 -2.23 -0.24 3.33
N TYR A 308 -2.58 -1.40 3.88
CA TYR A 308 -1.64 -2.47 4.22
C TYR A 308 -1.64 -3.55 3.14
N ILE A 309 -0.46 -3.88 2.63
CA ILE A 309 -0.29 -4.99 1.69
C ILE A 309 -0.33 -6.30 2.46
N TYR A 310 -1.15 -7.23 2.04
CA TYR A 310 -1.17 -8.61 2.47
C TYR A 310 -0.28 -9.42 1.52
N GLU A 311 0.92 -9.89 1.92
CA GLU A 311 1.53 -9.82 3.23
C GLU A 311 3.08 -9.85 3.13
N LEU A 312 3.80 -9.78 4.27
CA LEU A 312 5.28 -9.74 4.25
C LEU A 312 5.88 -11.03 3.71
N TYR A 313 5.44 -12.19 4.20
CA TYR A 313 5.99 -13.49 3.85
C TYR A 313 4.96 -14.41 3.20
N ASN A 314 5.39 -15.29 2.31
CA ASN A 314 4.59 -16.45 1.91
C ASN A 314 4.37 -17.36 3.12
N GLU A 315 3.13 -17.81 3.33
CA GLU A 315 2.71 -18.63 4.49
C GLU A 315 2.40 -20.07 4.07
N ASP A 316 3.39 -20.97 4.15
CA ASP A 316 3.28 -22.36 3.69
C ASP A 316 2.31 -23.22 4.52
N LEU A 317 1.99 -22.81 5.75
CA LEU A 317 1.02 -23.47 6.64
C LEU A 317 -0.41 -22.97 6.48
N ARG A 318 -0.64 -21.91 5.70
CA ARG A 318 -1.96 -21.34 5.47
C ARG A 318 -2.90 -22.39 4.86
N PRO A 319 -4.11 -22.61 5.42
CA PRO A 319 -5.09 -23.52 4.82
C PRO A 319 -5.71 -22.91 3.55
N GLY A 320 -6.27 -23.77 2.69
CA GLY A 320 -6.96 -23.34 1.49
C GLY A 320 -6.21 -23.65 0.20
N PRO A 321 -6.59 -23.05 -0.95
CA PRO A 321 -5.96 -23.24 -2.24
C PRO A 321 -4.49 -22.76 -2.25
N VAL A 322 -3.78 -23.06 -3.34
CA VAL A 322 -2.36 -22.72 -3.46
C VAL A 322 -2.14 -21.20 -3.35
N SER A 323 -3.07 -20.40 -3.85
CA SER A 323 -2.99 -18.94 -3.76
C SER A 323 -2.89 -18.44 -2.32
N GLU A 324 -3.60 -19.05 -1.36
CA GLU A 324 -3.59 -18.63 0.04
C GLU A 324 -2.19 -18.67 0.69
N LYS A 325 -1.28 -19.48 0.14
CA LYS A 325 0.10 -19.62 0.61
C LYS A 325 1.09 -18.68 -0.07
N ASN A 326 0.65 -17.89 -1.04
CA ASN A 326 1.54 -17.19 -1.96
C ASN A 326 1.19 -15.68 -2.12
N TRP A 327 0.81 -15.03 -1.05
CA TRP A 327 0.55 -13.59 -1.03
C TRP A 327 1.77 -12.75 -0.65
N GLY A 328 2.82 -13.40 -0.15
CA GLY A 328 4.00 -12.76 0.42
C GLY A 328 4.82 -11.94 -0.59
N LEU A 329 5.37 -10.85 -0.10
CA LEU A 329 6.39 -10.08 -0.81
C LEU A 329 7.75 -10.78 -0.76
N PHE A 330 7.99 -11.56 0.30
CA PHE A 330 9.25 -12.26 0.56
C PHE A 330 8.98 -13.72 0.91
N TYR A 331 9.99 -14.55 0.67
CA TYR A 331 10.09 -15.87 1.29
C TYR A 331 10.62 -15.75 2.72
N ALA A 332 10.43 -16.80 3.54
CA ALA A 332 10.92 -16.85 4.92
C ALA A 332 12.44 -16.59 5.07
N ASN A 333 13.23 -16.88 4.06
CA ASN A 333 14.68 -16.61 4.04
C ASN A 333 15.03 -15.14 3.70
N GLY A 334 14.04 -14.25 3.58
CA GLY A 334 14.20 -12.85 3.22
C GLY A 334 14.45 -12.58 1.72
N ALA A 335 14.46 -13.61 0.87
CA ALA A 335 14.55 -13.41 -0.56
C ALA A 335 13.22 -12.86 -1.09
N PRO A 336 13.22 -11.86 -1.99
CA PRO A 336 11.98 -11.34 -2.56
C PRO A 336 11.33 -12.38 -3.47
N VAL A 337 10.00 -12.46 -3.42
CA VAL A 337 9.20 -13.26 -4.37
C VAL A 337 9.23 -12.59 -5.75
N TYR A 338 9.20 -11.28 -5.76
CA TYR A 338 9.38 -10.41 -6.94
C TYR A 338 9.97 -9.07 -6.50
N THR A 339 10.56 -8.35 -7.42
CA THR A 339 11.11 -7.02 -7.13
C THR A 339 9.95 -6.03 -7.00
N LEU A 340 9.73 -5.52 -5.81
CA LEU A 340 8.71 -4.52 -5.52
C LEU A 340 9.36 -3.25 -4.99
N HIS A 341 8.97 -2.12 -5.55
CA HIS A 341 9.40 -0.81 -5.07
C HIS A 341 8.34 -0.25 -4.11
N LEU A 342 8.48 -0.58 -2.81
CA LEU A 342 7.56 -0.14 -1.76
C LEU A 342 7.47 1.39 -1.60
N THR A 343 8.34 2.11 -2.24
CA THR A 343 8.42 3.57 -2.11
C THR A 343 8.18 4.31 -3.41
N GLY A 344 7.88 3.80 -4.54
CA GLY A 344 7.67 4.61 -5.78
C GLY A 344 8.50 5.93 -5.87
N ALA A 345 9.11 6.26 -4.73
CA ALA A 345 9.59 7.57 -4.32
C ALA A 345 10.72 8.14 -5.19
N ALA A 346 11.57 7.28 -5.76
CA ALA A 346 12.69 7.82 -6.54
C ALA A 346 12.24 8.30 -7.92
N LEU A 347 11.31 7.58 -8.58
CA LEU A 347 10.71 8.01 -9.83
C LEU A 347 9.80 9.23 -9.62
N ASP A 348 8.93 9.16 -8.60
CA ASP A 348 8.02 10.26 -8.28
C ASP A 348 8.78 11.50 -7.82
N TRP A 349 9.87 11.31 -7.06
CA TRP A 349 10.75 12.42 -6.70
C TRP A 349 11.39 13.06 -7.94
N ALA A 350 11.89 12.25 -8.88
CA ALA A 350 12.52 12.76 -10.10
C ALA A 350 11.51 13.54 -10.94
N CYS A 351 10.30 13.00 -11.16
CA CYS A 351 9.22 13.63 -11.92
C CYS A 351 8.54 14.81 -11.21
N GLY A 352 8.56 14.81 -9.88
CA GLY A 352 7.96 15.86 -9.03
C GLY A 352 9.00 16.86 -8.52
N PRO A 353 9.51 16.70 -7.28
CA PRO A 353 10.50 17.61 -6.69
C PRO A 353 11.77 17.78 -7.52
N GLY A 354 12.22 16.72 -8.21
CA GLY A 354 13.37 16.75 -9.13
C GLY A 354 13.13 17.55 -10.42
N LYS A 355 11.87 17.92 -10.70
CA LYS A 355 11.45 18.74 -11.85
C LYS A 355 11.86 18.18 -13.21
N VAL A 356 11.97 16.87 -13.34
CA VAL A 356 12.18 16.21 -14.62
C VAL A 356 10.89 16.27 -15.43
N ASP A 357 11.03 16.57 -16.73
CA ASP A 357 9.91 16.40 -17.66
C ASP A 357 9.67 14.90 -17.91
N CYS A 358 8.65 14.36 -17.26
CA CYS A 358 8.20 12.98 -17.41
C CYS A 358 7.04 12.83 -18.40
N SER A 359 6.71 13.84 -19.18
CA SER A 359 5.68 13.76 -20.23
C SER A 359 5.91 12.63 -21.24
N PRO A 360 7.17 12.29 -21.64
CA PRO A 360 7.42 11.15 -22.53
C PRO A 360 7.06 9.79 -21.95
N LEU A 361 6.87 9.68 -20.63
CA LEU A 361 6.48 8.45 -19.92
C LEU A 361 4.97 8.25 -19.83
N ARG A 362 4.17 9.20 -20.31
CA ARG A 362 2.71 9.08 -20.29
C ARG A 362 2.23 8.11 -21.35
N GLN A 363 1.07 7.50 -21.11
CA GLN A 363 0.46 6.57 -22.07
C GLN A 363 0.36 7.20 -23.49
N GLY A 364 0.82 6.45 -24.49
CA GLY A 364 0.82 6.88 -25.89
C GLY A 364 2.01 7.77 -26.29
N GLN A 365 2.94 8.03 -25.36
CA GLN A 365 4.17 8.75 -25.64
C GLN A 365 5.33 7.78 -25.90
N GLU A 366 6.43 8.31 -26.48
CA GLU A 366 7.53 7.52 -27.02
C GLU A 366 8.31 6.68 -26.02
N CYS A 367 8.28 7.03 -24.73
CA CYS A 367 8.96 6.29 -23.66
C CYS A 367 8.00 5.59 -22.70
N TYR A 368 6.72 5.48 -23.03
CA TYR A 368 5.76 4.77 -22.20
C TYR A 368 6.02 3.25 -22.17
N GLU A 369 6.32 2.66 -23.35
CA GLU A 369 6.62 1.23 -23.42
C GLU A 369 8.14 0.95 -23.31
N PRO A 370 8.55 -0.09 -22.55
CA PRO A 370 7.70 -0.99 -21.76
C PRO A 370 7.15 -0.29 -20.52
N ASN A 371 5.84 -0.43 -20.28
CA ASN A 371 5.17 0.18 -19.14
C ASN A 371 5.54 -0.53 -17.82
N ASN A 372 6.73 -0.23 -17.32
CA ASN A 372 7.21 -0.72 -16.03
C ASN A 372 8.06 0.34 -15.31
N VAL A 373 8.10 0.21 -13.98
CA VAL A 373 8.79 1.18 -13.10
C VAL A 373 10.28 1.30 -13.42
N VAL A 374 10.94 0.20 -13.80
CA VAL A 374 12.40 0.21 -14.09
C VAL A 374 12.69 1.03 -15.34
N ALA A 375 11.93 0.83 -16.42
CA ALA A 375 12.11 1.59 -17.66
C ALA A 375 11.85 3.08 -17.44
N HIS A 376 10.74 3.40 -16.76
CA HIS A 376 10.37 4.79 -16.46
C HIS A 376 11.37 5.46 -15.51
N ALA A 377 11.82 4.76 -14.46
CA ALA A 377 12.84 5.27 -13.56
C ALA A 377 14.17 5.49 -14.27
N THR A 378 14.58 4.58 -15.14
CA THR A 378 15.81 4.73 -15.95
C THR A 378 15.77 6.01 -16.78
N TYR A 379 14.65 6.30 -17.45
CA TYR A 379 14.45 7.55 -18.17
C TYR A 379 14.55 8.77 -17.24
N ALA A 380 13.76 8.78 -16.17
CA ALA A 380 13.67 9.91 -15.25
C ALA A 380 15.00 10.20 -14.54
N PHE A 381 15.73 9.16 -14.11
CA PHE A 381 17.04 9.32 -13.48
C PHE A 381 18.09 9.83 -14.45
N ASN A 382 18.07 9.33 -15.68
CA ASN A 382 18.94 9.88 -16.73
C ASN A 382 18.60 11.34 -17.01
N ALA A 383 17.33 11.68 -17.16
CA ALA A 383 16.91 13.06 -17.42
C ALA A 383 17.33 14.00 -16.28
N TYR A 384 17.15 13.58 -15.02
CA TYR A 384 17.63 14.33 -13.86
C TYR A 384 19.15 14.50 -13.86
N TYR A 385 19.91 13.42 -14.12
CA TYR A 385 21.36 13.46 -14.19
C TYR A 385 21.86 14.44 -15.28
N GLN A 386 21.22 14.43 -16.44
CA GLN A 386 21.53 15.38 -17.51
C GLN A 386 21.16 16.82 -17.13
N GLN A 387 19.98 17.03 -16.51
CA GLN A 387 19.53 18.33 -16.00
C GLN A 387 20.50 18.92 -14.97
N MET A 388 21.12 18.07 -14.14
CA MET A 388 22.12 18.46 -13.15
C MET A 388 23.54 18.57 -13.74
N ALA A 389 23.67 18.70 -15.05
CA ALA A 389 24.92 18.81 -15.79
C ALA A 389 25.92 17.70 -15.46
N LYS A 390 25.44 16.49 -15.22
CA LYS A 390 26.22 15.29 -14.89
C LYS A 390 27.07 15.45 -13.62
N SER A 391 26.62 16.24 -12.67
CA SER A 391 27.33 16.47 -11.40
C SER A 391 27.51 15.16 -10.62
N PRO A 392 28.67 14.93 -9.99
CA PRO A 392 28.93 13.75 -9.18
C PRO A 392 27.84 13.52 -8.13
N GLY A 393 27.37 12.27 -7.98
CA GLY A 393 26.34 11.87 -7.01
C GLY A 393 24.89 12.13 -7.46
N THR A 394 24.64 12.89 -8.52
CA THR A 394 23.26 13.17 -8.97
C THR A 394 22.60 12.01 -9.72
N CYS A 395 23.35 10.94 -10.05
CA CYS A 395 22.83 9.71 -10.60
C CYS A 395 22.75 8.57 -9.56
N ASP A 396 23.17 8.80 -8.33
CA ASP A 396 23.23 7.73 -7.33
C ASP A 396 21.84 7.35 -6.80
N PHE A 397 20.96 8.33 -6.63
CA PHE A 397 19.62 8.12 -6.07
C PHE A 397 19.65 7.19 -4.84
N LYS A 398 20.63 7.41 -3.94
CA LYS A 398 20.90 6.58 -2.75
C LYS A 398 21.22 5.12 -3.09
N GLY A 399 22.00 4.88 -4.13
CA GLY A 399 22.42 3.57 -4.58
C GLY A 399 21.47 2.82 -5.52
N VAL A 400 20.34 3.44 -5.91
CA VAL A 400 19.35 2.81 -6.80
C VAL A 400 19.76 2.88 -8.27
N ALA A 401 20.61 3.84 -8.63
CA ALA A 401 21.07 4.02 -10.00
C ALA A 401 22.60 4.23 -10.07
N PHE A 402 23.17 3.95 -11.23
CA PHE A 402 24.57 4.18 -11.50
C PHE A 402 24.77 4.72 -12.93
N VAL A 403 25.89 5.41 -13.12
CA VAL A 403 26.27 5.92 -14.44
C VAL A 403 26.75 4.78 -15.32
N THR A 404 26.21 4.68 -16.54
CA THR A 404 26.65 3.71 -17.57
C THR A 404 27.16 4.44 -18.81
N THR A 405 28.07 3.79 -19.53
CA THR A 405 28.53 4.24 -20.85
C THR A 405 27.67 3.72 -22.00
N THR A 406 26.75 2.78 -21.71
CA THR A 406 25.81 2.25 -22.71
C THR A 406 24.63 3.20 -22.86
N ASN A 407 24.29 3.58 -24.10
CA ASN A 407 23.13 4.40 -24.37
C ASN A 407 21.85 3.60 -24.05
N PRO A 408 21.01 4.04 -23.11
CA PRO A 408 19.80 3.33 -22.69
C PRO A 408 18.60 3.57 -23.61
N SER A 409 18.72 4.44 -24.64
CA SER A 409 17.62 4.69 -25.59
C SER A 409 17.23 3.43 -26.35
N TYR A 410 15.94 3.27 -26.61
CA TYR A 410 15.41 2.11 -27.31
C TYR A 410 14.18 2.50 -28.16
N GLY A 411 14.03 1.86 -29.33
CA GLY A 411 12.91 2.15 -30.24
C GLY A 411 12.77 3.64 -30.55
N SER A 412 11.60 4.19 -30.31
CA SER A 412 11.33 5.65 -30.42
C SER A 412 11.70 6.43 -29.15
N CYS A 413 11.97 5.76 -28.04
CA CYS A 413 12.33 6.40 -26.79
C CYS A 413 13.80 6.85 -26.81
N VAL A 414 14.01 8.15 -26.95
CA VAL A 414 15.34 8.77 -26.93
C VAL A 414 15.58 9.44 -25.59
N PHE A 415 16.59 8.98 -24.86
CA PHE A 415 16.91 9.53 -23.55
C PHE A 415 17.65 10.86 -23.67
N PRO A 416 17.39 11.85 -22.79
CA PRO A 416 18.15 13.10 -22.76
C PRO A 416 19.66 12.87 -22.68
N GLY A 417 20.44 13.60 -23.48
CA GLY A 417 21.91 13.47 -23.52
C GLY A 417 22.45 12.32 -24.34
N SER A 418 21.60 11.41 -24.88
CA SER A 418 22.01 10.44 -25.88
C SER A 418 22.08 11.14 -27.23
N GLY A 419 23.29 11.31 -27.79
CA GLY A 419 23.49 11.88 -29.13
C GLY A 419 22.84 10.99 -30.19
N GLY A 420 21.57 11.21 -30.52
CA GLY A 420 20.87 10.54 -31.59
C GLY A 420 21.33 11.00 -32.94
N LYS A 421 21.46 10.09 -33.90
CA LYS A 421 21.81 10.36 -35.30
C LYS A 421 20.68 11.04 -36.10
N ASN A 422 19.77 11.77 -35.49
CA ASN A 422 18.83 12.68 -36.13
C ASN A 422 18.28 13.63 -35.08
N GLY A 423 19.04 14.65 -34.72
CA GLY A 423 18.62 15.66 -33.77
C GLY A 423 18.18 16.93 -34.47
N THR A 424 16.97 17.36 -34.21
CA THR A 424 16.62 18.77 -34.35
C THR A 424 17.26 19.51 -33.17
N SER A 425 18.28 20.32 -33.49
CA SER A 425 19.02 21.17 -32.56
C SER A 425 18.09 22.23 -31.97
N ILE A 426 17.91 22.22 -30.66
CA ILE A 426 17.45 23.42 -29.94
C ILE A 426 18.73 24.24 -29.65
N ASN A 427 18.77 25.47 -30.16
CA ASN A 427 19.88 26.39 -30.09
C ASN A 427 20.47 26.59 -28.69
N GLY A 428 21.76 26.39 -28.58
CA GLY A 428 22.59 26.80 -27.45
C GLY A 428 24.05 26.50 -27.68
N THR A 429 24.79 27.47 -28.28
CA THR A 429 26.25 27.64 -28.37
C THR A 429 27.14 26.41 -28.52
N SER A 430 27.72 26.27 -29.70
CA SER A 430 28.74 25.30 -30.05
C SER A 430 30.00 25.39 -29.19
N LEU A 431 30.43 24.25 -28.66
CA LEU A 431 31.83 23.96 -28.36
C LEU A 431 32.19 22.61 -28.98
N ALA A 432 33.45 22.52 -29.45
CA ALA A 432 34.03 21.53 -30.33
C ALA A 432 33.90 20.05 -29.89
N PRO A 433 34.03 19.05 -30.77
CA PRO A 433 33.80 17.64 -30.48
C PRO A 433 34.92 17.07 -29.61
N SER A 434 34.62 16.83 -28.37
CA SER A 434 35.35 15.87 -27.55
C SER A 434 34.60 14.54 -27.56
N ASN A 435 35.32 13.44 -27.68
CA ASN A 435 34.80 12.07 -27.52
C ASN A 435 34.12 11.93 -26.16
N THR A 436 32.85 12.23 -26.06
CA THR A 436 32.09 12.11 -24.82
C THR A 436 31.29 10.83 -24.88
N SER A 437 31.73 9.87 -24.06
CA SER A 437 30.89 8.77 -23.64
C SER A 437 29.60 9.34 -23.08
N THR A 438 28.46 8.98 -23.65
CA THR A 438 27.13 9.32 -23.10
C THR A 438 26.95 8.57 -21.80
N ALA A 439 27.03 9.27 -20.69
CA ALA A 439 26.70 8.73 -19.40
C ALA A 439 25.21 8.92 -19.14
N SER A 440 24.52 7.86 -18.78
CA SER A 440 23.10 7.90 -18.40
C SER A 440 22.89 7.18 -17.09
N GLY A 441 22.00 7.69 -16.27
CA GLY A 441 21.51 6.97 -15.10
C GLY A 441 20.60 5.84 -15.56
N SER A 442 20.97 4.60 -15.28
CA SER A 442 20.14 3.44 -15.62
C SER A 442 20.12 2.44 -14.49
N LEU A 443 19.01 1.74 -14.35
CA LEU A 443 18.91 0.52 -13.54
C LEU A 443 19.43 -0.64 -14.38
N SER A 444 20.41 -1.40 -13.89
CA SER A 444 20.95 -2.52 -14.65
C SER A 444 19.97 -3.68 -14.68
N GLN A 445 19.57 -4.10 -15.86
CA GLN A 445 19.13 -5.46 -16.13
C GLN A 445 20.30 -6.21 -16.78
N HIS A 446 20.98 -7.02 -16.01
CA HIS A 446 21.88 -8.02 -16.59
C HIS A 446 21.07 -9.26 -16.96
N TYR A 447 20.81 -9.43 -18.24
CA TYR A 447 20.49 -10.74 -18.80
C TYR A 447 21.79 -11.51 -18.91
N TYR A 448 22.03 -12.46 -18.02
CA TYR A 448 23.08 -13.46 -18.18
C TYR A 448 22.52 -14.68 -18.91
N ASN A 449 23.04 -14.95 -20.08
CA ASN A 449 22.99 -16.29 -20.65
C ASN A 449 24.01 -17.18 -19.93
N GLY A 450 23.51 -18.06 -19.10
CA GLY A 450 24.14 -19.28 -18.65
C GLY A 450 25.41 -19.13 -17.79
N GLY A 451 25.24 -19.23 -16.47
CA GLY A 451 26.31 -19.58 -15.57
C GLY A 451 26.52 -18.60 -14.40
N SER A 452 26.12 -19.05 -13.23
CA SER A 452 26.32 -18.45 -11.90
C SER A 452 25.31 -17.35 -11.47
N LEU A 453 24.27 -17.82 -10.83
CA LEU A 453 23.05 -17.05 -10.44
C LEU A 453 23.12 -16.41 -9.05
N ILE A 454 24.25 -16.36 -8.36
CA ILE A 454 24.25 -16.00 -6.92
C ILE A 454 24.60 -14.54 -6.64
N SER A 455 25.29 -13.84 -7.52
CA SER A 455 25.78 -12.48 -7.22
C SER A 455 24.82 -11.34 -7.62
N SER A 456 23.91 -11.55 -8.57
CA SER A 456 23.11 -10.45 -9.13
C SER A 456 21.84 -10.13 -8.34
N VAL A 457 21.28 -11.11 -7.62
CA VAL A 457 20.03 -10.95 -6.85
C VAL A 457 20.26 -10.19 -5.54
N ILE A 458 21.43 -10.38 -4.93
CA ILE A 458 21.79 -9.69 -3.67
C ILE A 458 22.00 -8.19 -3.91
N LEU A 459 22.50 -7.80 -5.08
CA LEU A 459 22.74 -6.39 -5.38
C LEU A 459 21.45 -5.59 -5.59
N GLY A 460 20.43 -6.21 -6.18
CA GLY A 460 19.12 -5.54 -6.39
C GLY A 460 18.37 -5.25 -5.09
N ALA A 461 18.44 -6.14 -4.11
CA ALA A 461 17.77 -5.98 -2.83
C ALA A 461 18.47 -4.96 -1.91
N LEU A 462 19.80 -4.88 -1.98
CA LEU A 462 20.60 -3.91 -1.22
C LEU A 462 20.46 -2.47 -1.77
N LEU A 463 20.15 -2.33 -3.05
CA LEU A 463 20.01 -1.03 -3.70
C LEU A 463 18.71 -0.31 -3.36
N LEU A 464 17.65 -1.03 -2.97
CA LEU A 464 16.35 -0.47 -2.58
C LEU A 464 16.33 0.14 -1.18
N SER A 465 17.19 -0.31 -0.28
CA SER A 465 17.23 0.18 1.10
C SER A 465 17.85 1.57 1.27
N ALA A 466 18.38 2.17 0.21
CA ALA A 466 19.11 3.43 0.25
C ALA A 466 18.27 4.67 -0.13
N VAL A 467 16.97 4.53 -0.43
CA VAL A 467 16.15 5.62 -1.01
C VAL A 467 15.27 6.35 0.02
N LEU A 468 15.41 6.05 1.32
CA LEU A 468 14.67 6.79 2.37
C LEU A 468 15.55 7.60 3.26
#